data_3ec00c2e6e9fe0e96e9ed04f974152c3
#
_entry.id   3ec00c2e6e9fe0e96e9ed04f974152c3
#
_cell.length_a   1.000
_cell.length_b   1.000
_cell.length_c   1.000
_cell.angle_alpha   90.00
_cell.angle_beta   90.00
_cell.angle_gamma   90.00
#
_symmetry.space_group_name_H-M   'P 1'
#
loop_
_entity.id
_entity.type
_entity.pdbx_description
1 polymer ?
#
loop_
_entity_poly.entity_id
_entity_poly.type
_entity_poly.pdbx_seq_one_letter_code
_entity_poly.pdbx_strand_id
1 'polypeptide(L)'
;MSTRRQPPPPAPARSGRRGPPAAPSPLSGRRAQAARNDQLILESARAVFLGDPGAPITAVAKHAGVGISALYTRYGSKEELLRTLCNDGLERFVDETQAALADDRDPWTVFSDYMRRAVDADTSSLTLALAGKFTPTAEMFALAERANELSSRLFDRVKGVLRPGLEVHDISLVFELVAAVKFSDRARTEQLRRRYLAVILEGLRAPDGDPLPGPPPTWQEINERWAA
;
A
#
# COMPACT_ATOMS: atom_id res chain seq x y z
N MET A 1 -3.20 -52.81 -70.84
CA MET A 1 -2.14 -52.21 -70.02
C MET A 1 -2.46 -50.72 -69.90
N SER A 2 -3.02 -50.35 -68.75
CA SER A 2 -3.51 -48.97 -68.51
C SER A 2 -2.62 -48.31 -67.48
N THR A 3 -1.80 -47.37 -67.88
CA THR A 3 -0.86 -46.65 -67.05
C THR A 3 -1.59 -45.47 -66.31
N ARG A 4 -1.87 -45.68 -65.03
CA ARG A 4 -2.35 -44.61 -64.12
C ARG A 4 -1.22 -43.57 -63.91
N ARG A 5 -1.43 -42.33 -64.34
CA ARG A 5 -0.61 -41.20 -64.03
C ARG A 5 -0.88 -40.75 -62.59
N GLN A 6 0.19 -40.69 -61.79
CA GLN A 6 0.18 -40.20 -60.42
C GLN A 6 0.12 -38.65 -60.41
N PRO A 7 -0.71 -38.01 -59.56
CA PRO A 7 -0.77 -36.55 -59.48
C PRO A 7 0.49 -35.97 -58.82
N PRO A 8 0.86 -34.71 -59.14
CA PRO A 8 2.04 -34.07 -58.60
C PRO A 8 1.86 -33.71 -57.11
N PRO A 9 2.97 -33.59 -56.35
CA PRO A 9 2.94 -33.28 -54.92
C PRO A 9 2.49 -31.82 -54.67
N PRO A 10 1.86 -31.53 -53.51
CA PRO A 10 1.42 -30.17 -53.17
C PRO A 10 2.59 -29.25 -52.92
N ALA A 11 2.44 -27.97 -53.32
CA ALA A 11 3.47 -26.93 -53.14
C ALA A 11 3.69 -26.62 -51.66
N PRO A 12 4.91 -26.22 -51.22
CA PRO A 12 5.22 -25.89 -49.83
C PRO A 12 4.47 -24.65 -49.37
N ALA A 13 3.86 -24.73 -48.19
CA ALA A 13 3.19 -23.64 -47.51
C ALA A 13 4.14 -22.46 -47.27
N ARG A 14 3.79 -21.27 -47.77
CA ARG A 14 4.52 -20.04 -47.51
C ARG A 14 4.49 -19.75 -46.01
N SER A 15 5.64 -19.85 -45.36
CA SER A 15 5.87 -19.37 -43.97
C SER A 15 5.61 -17.86 -43.92
N GLY A 16 4.51 -17.47 -43.25
CA GLY A 16 4.20 -16.07 -42.95
C GLY A 16 5.33 -15.46 -42.12
N ARG A 17 6.09 -14.57 -42.73
CA ARG A 17 7.01 -13.70 -42.00
C ARG A 17 6.18 -12.85 -41.02
N ARG A 18 6.25 -13.12 -39.75
CA ARG A 18 5.80 -12.16 -38.71
C ARG A 18 6.66 -10.93 -38.85
N GLY A 19 6.05 -9.80 -39.19
CA GLY A 19 6.70 -8.50 -39.18
C GLY A 19 7.24 -8.18 -37.77
N PRO A 20 8.24 -7.30 -37.66
CA PRO A 20 8.76 -6.88 -36.37
C PRO A 20 7.61 -6.27 -35.53
N PRO A 21 7.66 -6.43 -34.17
CA PRO A 21 6.63 -5.85 -33.29
C PRO A 21 6.57 -4.34 -33.54
N ALA A 22 5.33 -3.83 -33.71
CA ALA A 22 5.09 -2.41 -33.95
C ALA A 22 5.71 -1.58 -32.81
N ALA A 23 6.47 -0.54 -33.17
CA ALA A 23 7.02 0.41 -32.20
C ALA A 23 5.88 1.02 -31.38
N PRO A 24 6.02 1.19 -30.03
CA PRO A 24 4.99 1.76 -29.20
C PRO A 24 4.62 3.16 -29.70
N SER A 25 3.32 3.44 -29.80
CA SER A 25 2.84 4.73 -30.31
C SER A 25 3.32 5.89 -29.43
N PRO A 26 3.61 7.11 -29.98
CA PRO A 26 4.05 8.28 -29.22
C PRO A 26 3.15 8.64 -28.04
N LEU A 27 1.85 8.32 -28.13
CA LEU A 27 0.84 8.52 -27.07
C LEU A 27 1.05 7.53 -25.91
N SER A 28 1.47 6.29 -26.16
CA SER A 28 1.76 5.32 -25.11
C SER A 28 3.04 5.70 -24.35
N GLY A 29 4.05 6.23 -25.05
CA GLY A 29 5.28 6.72 -24.43
C GLY A 29 5.05 7.94 -23.53
N ARG A 30 4.23 8.90 -23.94
CA ARG A 30 3.88 10.10 -23.13
C ARG A 30 3.09 9.71 -21.88
N ARG A 31 2.10 8.81 -21.98
CA ARG A 31 1.33 8.31 -20.84
C ARG A 31 2.22 7.56 -19.85
N ALA A 32 3.09 6.70 -20.34
CA ALA A 32 4.05 5.98 -19.50
C ALA A 32 5.04 6.94 -18.80
N GLN A 33 5.49 8.02 -19.47
CA GLN A 33 6.34 9.05 -18.86
C GLN A 33 5.57 9.84 -17.79
N ALA A 34 4.31 10.23 -18.05
CA ALA A 34 3.48 10.92 -17.07
C ALA A 34 3.26 10.05 -15.81
N ALA A 35 2.95 8.77 -15.97
CA ALA A 35 2.79 7.84 -14.86
C ALA A 35 4.07 7.68 -14.03
N ARG A 36 5.25 7.60 -14.68
CA ARG A 36 6.54 7.57 -13.98
C ARG A 36 6.82 8.85 -13.20
N ASN A 37 6.48 10.00 -13.77
CA ASN A 37 6.64 11.29 -13.09
C ASN A 37 5.69 11.40 -11.88
N ASP A 38 4.44 10.93 -12.00
CA ASP A 38 3.48 10.89 -10.90
C ASP A 38 3.99 10.02 -9.75
N GLN A 39 4.48 8.82 -10.06
CA GLN A 39 5.09 7.92 -9.07
C GLN A 39 6.28 8.59 -8.36
N LEU A 40 7.18 9.22 -9.11
CA LEU A 40 8.34 9.94 -8.56
C LEU A 40 7.93 11.09 -7.64
N ILE A 41 6.89 11.84 -8.02
CA ILE A 41 6.36 12.92 -7.19
C ILE A 41 5.76 12.36 -5.89
N LEU A 42 4.96 11.29 -5.94
CA LEU A 42 4.36 10.68 -4.75
C LEU A 42 5.42 10.07 -3.82
N GLU A 43 6.43 9.40 -4.35
CA GLU A 43 7.56 8.88 -3.55
C GLU A 43 8.35 10.02 -2.89
N SER A 44 8.60 11.11 -3.63
CA SER A 44 9.27 12.31 -3.10
C SER A 44 8.44 13.01 -2.04
N ALA A 45 7.12 13.12 -2.24
CA ALA A 45 6.20 13.70 -1.28
C ALA A 45 6.14 12.87 0.00
N ARG A 46 6.10 11.54 -0.12
CA ARG A 46 6.18 10.61 1.03
C ARG A 46 7.46 10.85 1.82
N ALA A 47 8.62 10.87 1.17
CA ALA A 47 9.90 11.08 1.83
C ALA A 47 9.98 12.43 2.55
N VAL A 48 9.53 13.51 1.90
CA VAL A 48 9.54 14.87 2.45
C VAL A 48 8.58 14.98 3.64
N PHE A 49 7.32 14.55 3.52
CA PHE A 49 6.32 14.72 4.58
C PHE A 49 6.49 13.74 5.74
N LEU A 50 7.11 12.58 5.54
CA LEU A 50 7.56 11.75 6.65
C LEU A 50 8.70 12.41 7.42
N GLY A 51 9.56 13.19 6.76
CA GLY A 51 10.61 13.99 7.40
C GLY A 51 10.04 15.18 8.16
N ASP A 52 9.25 15.98 7.50
CA ASP A 52 8.58 17.19 8.01
C ASP A 52 7.16 17.29 7.44
N PRO A 53 6.11 16.95 8.23
CA PRO A 53 4.71 17.08 7.80
C PRO A 53 4.31 18.51 7.44
N GLY A 54 5.02 19.51 7.98
CA GLY A 54 4.82 20.94 7.70
C GLY A 54 5.49 21.43 6.42
N ALA A 55 6.40 20.65 5.81
CA ALA A 55 7.20 21.05 4.68
C ALA A 55 6.38 21.73 3.55
N PRO A 56 6.92 22.79 2.91
CA PRO A 56 6.26 23.42 1.79
C PRO A 56 6.30 22.51 0.55
N ILE A 57 5.34 22.65 -0.34
CA ILE A 57 5.24 21.85 -1.58
C ILE A 57 6.48 22.04 -2.48
N THR A 58 7.18 23.17 -2.37
CA THR A 58 8.45 23.44 -3.05
C THR A 58 9.56 22.47 -2.65
N ALA A 59 9.55 21.97 -1.41
CA ALA A 59 10.48 20.94 -0.96
C ALA A 59 10.25 19.61 -1.70
N VAL A 60 8.99 19.26 -1.95
CA VAL A 60 8.62 18.09 -2.76
C VAL A 60 9.10 18.26 -4.20
N ALA A 61 8.84 19.42 -4.83
CA ALA A 61 9.28 19.69 -6.20
C ALA A 61 10.81 19.56 -6.34
N LYS A 62 11.55 20.13 -5.38
CA LYS A 62 13.02 20.05 -5.32
C LYS A 62 13.49 18.59 -5.15
N HIS A 63 12.88 17.83 -4.26
CA HIS A 63 13.25 16.43 -4.01
C HIS A 63 12.97 15.54 -5.22
N ALA A 64 11.83 15.77 -5.89
CA ALA A 64 11.43 15.04 -7.10
C ALA A 64 12.19 15.47 -8.37
N GLY A 65 12.95 16.57 -8.32
CA GLY A 65 13.62 17.12 -9.49
C GLY A 65 12.67 17.67 -10.56
N VAL A 66 11.45 18.10 -10.17
CA VAL A 66 10.45 18.63 -11.09
C VAL A 66 10.23 20.13 -10.86
N GLY A 67 9.76 20.84 -11.91
CA GLY A 67 9.37 22.25 -11.78
C GLY A 67 8.13 22.40 -10.89
N ILE A 68 8.10 23.42 -10.03
CA ILE A 68 6.97 23.68 -9.13
C ILE A 68 5.66 23.89 -9.90
N SER A 69 5.71 24.53 -11.08
CA SER A 69 4.55 24.73 -11.95
C SER A 69 3.97 23.40 -12.44
N ALA A 70 4.82 22.40 -12.78
CA ALA A 70 4.38 21.07 -13.19
C ALA A 70 3.65 20.37 -12.04
N LEU A 71 4.13 20.53 -10.80
CA LEU A 71 3.52 19.95 -9.61
C LEU A 71 2.14 20.57 -9.34
N TYR A 72 2.01 21.91 -9.40
CA TYR A 72 0.71 22.60 -9.26
C TYR A 72 -0.25 22.26 -10.41
N THR A 73 0.23 22.14 -11.63
CA THR A 73 -0.61 21.71 -12.77
C THR A 73 -1.18 20.31 -12.53
N ARG A 74 -0.43 19.42 -11.86
CA ARG A 74 -0.84 18.04 -11.62
C ARG A 74 -1.77 17.89 -10.42
N TYR A 75 -1.50 18.57 -9.30
CA TYR A 75 -2.21 18.37 -8.02
C TYR A 75 -3.01 19.59 -7.57
N GLY A 76 -2.92 20.74 -8.25
CA GLY A 76 -3.66 21.95 -7.92
C GLY A 76 -3.22 22.64 -6.62
N SER A 77 -3.05 21.90 -5.54
CA SER A 77 -2.68 22.43 -4.22
C SER A 77 -1.82 21.43 -3.41
N LYS A 78 -1.21 21.94 -2.31
CA LYS A 78 -0.57 21.05 -1.33
C LYS A 78 -1.57 20.07 -0.72
N GLU A 79 -2.76 20.55 -0.40
CA GLU A 79 -3.82 19.73 0.21
C GLU A 79 -4.25 18.59 -0.70
N GLU A 80 -4.40 18.86 -2.01
CA GLU A 80 -4.73 17.81 -2.99
C GLU A 80 -3.62 16.75 -3.14
N LEU A 81 -2.36 17.18 -3.07
CA LEU A 81 -1.23 16.25 -3.04
C LEU A 81 -1.26 15.38 -1.77
N LEU A 82 -1.58 15.96 -0.61
CA LEU A 82 -1.71 15.21 0.64
C LEU A 82 -2.85 14.20 0.59
N ARG A 83 -4.02 14.60 0.04
CA ARG A 83 -5.15 13.69 -0.18
C ARG A 83 -4.78 12.53 -1.09
N THR A 84 -4.17 12.82 -2.24
CA THR A 84 -3.71 11.78 -3.18
C THR A 84 -2.75 10.81 -2.51
N LEU A 85 -1.81 11.33 -1.72
CA LEU A 85 -0.80 10.53 -1.04
C LEU A 85 -1.39 9.62 0.05
N CYS A 86 -2.34 10.13 0.83
CA CYS A 86 -3.04 9.33 1.84
C CYS A 86 -3.98 8.30 1.21
N ASN A 87 -4.68 8.66 0.13
CA ASN A 87 -5.53 7.72 -0.60
C ASN A 87 -4.73 6.55 -1.18
N ASP A 88 -3.59 6.83 -1.81
CA ASP A 88 -2.66 5.79 -2.32
C ASP A 88 -2.19 4.84 -1.19
N GLY A 89 -1.90 5.38 -0.01
CA GLY A 89 -1.56 4.57 1.17
C GLY A 89 -2.70 3.68 1.64
N LEU A 90 -3.91 4.21 1.65
CA LEU A 90 -5.11 3.49 2.07
C LEU A 90 -5.53 2.42 1.05
N GLU A 91 -5.42 2.69 -0.26
CA GLU A 91 -5.64 1.70 -1.31
C GLU A 91 -4.67 0.53 -1.18
N ARG A 92 -3.37 0.79 -0.96
CA ARG A 92 -2.38 -0.27 -0.71
C ARG A 92 -2.72 -1.10 0.53
N PHE A 93 -3.18 -0.46 1.59
CA PHE A 93 -3.62 -1.18 2.80
C PHE A 93 -4.80 -2.11 2.50
N VAL A 94 -5.77 -1.65 1.73
CA VAL A 94 -6.92 -2.44 1.28
C VAL A 94 -6.44 -3.64 0.44
N ASP A 95 -5.55 -3.42 -0.52
CA ASP A 95 -5.01 -4.46 -1.39
C ASP A 95 -4.25 -5.54 -0.59
N GLU A 96 -3.39 -5.13 0.36
CA GLU A 96 -2.66 -6.05 1.23
C GLU A 96 -3.61 -6.87 2.12
N THR A 97 -4.66 -6.24 2.64
CA THR A 97 -5.66 -6.93 3.47
C THR A 97 -6.49 -7.91 2.64
N GLN A 98 -6.86 -7.55 1.41
CA GLN A 98 -7.55 -8.46 0.49
C GLN A 98 -6.66 -9.64 0.09
N ALA A 99 -5.37 -9.41 -0.18
CA ALA A 99 -4.42 -10.47 -0.47
C ALA A 99 -4.28 -11.44 0.72
N ALA A 100 -4.26 -10.93 1.96
CA ALA A 100 -4.25 -11.76 3.15
C ALA A 100 -5.54 -12.57 3.32
N LEU A 101 -6.70 -11.99 2.99
CA LEU A 101 -7.98 -12.70 3.03
C LEU A 101 -8.10 -13.80 1.98
N ALA A 102 -7.40 -13.68 0.85
CA ALA A 102 -7.37 -14.66 -0.23
C ALA A 102 -6.30 -15.77 -0.03
N ASP A 103 -5.44 -15.64 0.96
CA ASP A 103 -4.35 -16.59 1.25
C ASP A 103 -4.86 -17.75 2.10
N ASP A 104 -4.81 -18.99 1.59
CA ASP A 104 -5.36 -20.19 2.23
C ASP A 104 -4.40 -20.90 3.20
N ARG A 105 -3.21 -20.35 3.43
CA ARG A 105 -2.25 -20.88 4.41
C ARG A 105 -2.81 -20.84 5.84
N ASP A 106 -2.08 -21.38 6.81
CA ASP A 106 -2.51 -21.33 8.20
C ASP A 106 -2.70 -19.90 8.70
N PRO A 107 -3.67 -19.66 9.61
CA PRO A 107 -4.06 -18.31 10.04
C PRO A 107 -2.92 -17.48 10.64
N TRP A 108 -2.01 -18.10 11.40
CA TRP A 108 -0.88 -17.38 11.98
C TRP A 108 0.14 -16.93 10.93
N THR A 109 0.46 -17.81 9.99
CA THR A 109 1.36 -17.47 8.87
C THR A 109 0.80 -16.32 8.03
N VAL A 110 -0.49 -16.39 7.67
CA VAL A 110 -1.19 -15.32 6.93
C VAL A 110 -1.12 -14.00 7.69
N PHE A 111 -1.49 -14.01 8.97
CA PHE A 111 -1.51 -12.80 9.80
C PHE A 111 -0.11 -12.21 9.98
N SER A 112 0.87 -13.03 10.34
CA SER A 112 2.23 -12.54 10.58
C SER A 112 2.89 -11.99 9.31
N ASP A 113 2.64 -12.60 8.14
CA ASP A 113 3.13 -12.10 6.86
C ASP A 113 2.40 -10.81 6.44
N TYR A 114 1.09 -10.72 6.66
CA TYR A 114 0.33 -9.48 6.45
C TYR A 114 0.90 -8.33 7.28
N MET A 115 1.11 -8.53 8.58
CA MET A 115 1.69 -7.52 9.47
C MET A 115 3.07 -7.04 8.98
N ARG A 116 3.92 -7.97 8.53
CA ARG A 116 5.25 -7.63 7.98
C ARG A 116 5.14 -6.81 6.71
N ARG A 117 4.29 -7.21 5.76
CA ARG A 117 4.10 -6.48 4.50
C ARG A 117 3.53 -5.08 4.72
N ALA A 118 2.52 -4.93 5.60
CA ALA A 118 1.94 -3.63 5.93
C ALA A 118 2.96 -2.68 6.57
N VAL A 119 3.83 -3.19 7.45
CA VAL A 119 4.93 -2.40 8.05
C VAL A 119 6.00 -2.05 7.01
N ASP A 120 6.36 -2.98 6.13
CA ASP A 120 7.37 -2.74 5.08
C ASP A 120 6.85 -1.75 4.02
N ALA A 121 5.57 -1.78 3.69
CA ALA A 121 4.92 -0.80 2.82
C ALA A 121 4.75 0.59 3.45
N ASP A 122 4.99 0.70 4.76
CA ASP A 122 4.91 1.95 5.54
C ASP A 122 3.58 2.71 5.34
N THR A 123 2.47 1.97 5.30
CA THR A 123 1.13 2.52 5.06
C THR A 123 0.65 3.42 6.19
N SER A 124 1.08 3.15 7.44
CA SER A 124 0.58 3.84 8.63
C SER A 124 1.36 5.10 9.01
N SER A 125 2.68 5.16 8.75
CA SER A 125 3.51 6.30 9.17
C SER A 125 3.08 7.61 8.54
N LEU A 126 2.72 7.61 7.28
CA LEU A 126 2.30 8.81 6.56
C LEU A 126 0.91 9.25 7.03
N THR A 127 -0.01 8.32 7.18
CA THR A 127 -1.36 8.56 7.69
C THR A 127 -1.29 9.27 9.05
N LEU A 128 -0.49 8.75 9.97
CA LEU A 128 -0.27 9.37 11.28
C LEU A 128 0.37 10.75 11.19
N ALA A 129 1.40 10.91 10.35
CA ALA A 129 2.11 12.19 10.20
C ALA A 129 1.22 13.30 9.63
N LEU A 130 0.23 12.95 8.82
CA LEU A 130 -0.65 13.86 8.09
C LEU A 130 -2.05 14.00 8.72
N ALA A 131 -2.36 13.31 9.79
CA ALA A 131 -3.62 13.49 10.53
C ALA A 131 -3.79 14.96 10.93
N GLY A 132 -4.96 15.55 10.68
CA GLY A 132 -5.26 16.96 10.93
C GLY A 132 -4.52 17.97 10.04
N LYS A 133 -3.82 17.53 8.96
CA LYS A 133 -3.12 18.44 8.02
C LYS A 133 -3.91 18.76 6.75
N PHE A 134 -5.01 18.08 6.52
CA PHE A 134 -5.94 18.31 5.43
C PHE A 134 -7.32 17.79 5.81
N THR A 135 -8.36 18.20 5.07
CA THR A 135 -9.73 17.69 5.24
C THR A 135 -9.93 16.48 4.32
N PRO A 136 -10.22 15.26 4.85
CA PRO A 136 -10.54 14.11 4.04
C PRO A 136 -11.80 14.31 3.20
N THR A 137 -11.88 13.67 2.03
CA THR A 137 -13.09 13.66 1.20
C THR A 137 -14.05 12.55 1.62
N ALA A 138 -15.30 12.59 1.15
CA ALA A 138 -16.27 11.51 1.39
C ALA A 138 -15.79 10.17 0.83
N GLU A 139 -15.08 10.19 -0.32
CA GLU A 139 -14.51 8.98 -0.93
C GLU A 139 -13.39 8.39 -0.07
N MET A 140 -12.57 9.23 0.56
CA MET A 140 -11.53 8.76 1.49
C MET A 140 -12.15 8.14 2.74
N PHE A 141 -13.24 8.70 3.27
CA PHE A 141 -13.97 8.09 4.37
C PHE A 141 -14.58 6.73 3.98
N ALA A 142 -15.20 6.63 2.80
CA ALA A 142 -15.75 5.36 2.31
C ALA A 142 -14.65 4.30 2.13
N LEU A 143 -13.45 4.69 1.67
CA LEU A 143 -12.31 3.79 1.55
C LEU A 143 -11.77 3.37 2.92
N ALA A 144 -11.76 4.28 3.92
CA ALA A 144 -11.37 3.96 5.29
C ALA A 144 -12.36 2.99 5.97
N GLU A 145 -13.67 3.18 5.77
CA GLU A 145 -14.69 2.23 6.22
C GLU A 145 -14.49 0.85 5.59
N ARG A 146 -14.24 0.79 4.28
CA ARG A 146 -13.92 -0.46 3.59
C ARG A 146 -12.66 -1.13 4.16
N ALA A 147 -11.61 -0.37 4.43
CA ALA A 147 -10.39 -0.87 5.05
C ALA A 147 -10.68 -1.46 6.43
N ASN A 148 -11.52 -0.80 7.24
CA ASN A 148 -11.96 -1.28 8.55
C ASN A 148 -12.77 -2.58 8.45
N GLU A 149 -13.72 -2.67 7.51
CA GLU A 149 -14.49 -3.91 7.27
C GLU A 149 -13.58 -5.09 6.88
N LEU A 150 -12.63 -4.87 5.98
CA LEU A 150 -11.69 -5.91 5.56
C LEU A 150 -10.77 -6.33 6.71
N SER A 151 -10.30 -5.38 7.52
CA SER A 151 -9.50 -5.66 8.72
C SER A 151 -10.27 -6.48 9.74
N SER A 152 -11.55 -6.17 9.96
CA SER A 152 -12.43 -6.93 10.84
C SER A 152 -12.63 -8.36 10.35
N ARG A 153 -12.83 -8.56 9.05
CA ARG A 153 -12.94 -9.89 8.45
C ARG A 153 -11.64 -10.69 8.56
N LEU A 154 -10.49 -10.05 8.34
CA LEU A 154 -9.20 -10.70 8.51
C LEU A 154 -8.97 -11.07 9.98
N PHE A 155 -9.28 -10.16 10.90
CA PHE A 155 -9.20 -10.40 12.33
C PHE A 155 -10.08 -11.60 12.76
N ASP A 156 -11.35 -11.65 12.34
CA ASP A 156 -12.26 -12.77 12.63
C ASP A 156 -11.72 -14.12 12.15
N ARG A 157 -11.02 -14.13 11.01
CA ARG A 157 -10.39 -15.33 10.47
C ARG A 157 -9.20 -15.80 11.33
N VAL A 158 -8.45 -14.87 11.93
CA VAL A 158 -7.20 -15.19 12.63
C VAL A 158 -7.32 -15.16 14.15
N LYS A 159 -8.40 -14.63 14.73
CA LYS A 159 -8.57 -14.46 16.19
C LYS A 159 -8.35 -15.73 17.01
N GLY A 160 -8.63 -16.92 16.43
CA GLY A 160 -8.42 -18.19 17.12
C GLY A 160 -6.95 -18.55 17.37
N VAL A 161 -6.00 -17.87 16.72
CA VAL A 161 -4.55 -18.05 16.92
C VAL A 161 -3.88 -16.85 17.59
N LEU A 162 -4.68 -15.84 17.94
CA LEU A 162 -4.23 -14.66 18.66
C LEU A 162 -4.50 -14.78 20.17
N ARG A 163 -3.81 -13.93 20.93
CA ARG A 163 -4.03 -13.78 22.37
C ARG A 163 -5.49 -13.42 22.66
N PRO A 164 -6.15 -14.07 23.63
CA PRO A 164 -7.51 -13.72 24.04
C PRO A 164 -7.62 -12.26 24.52
N GLY A 165 -8.74 -11.61 24.21
CA GLY A 165 -9.00 -10.22 24.60
C GLY A 165 -8.44 -9.17 23.64
N LEU A 166 -7.76 -9.58 22.57
CA LEU A 166 -7.44 -8.68 21.47
C LEU A 166 -8.66 -8.43 20.58
N GLU A 167 -8.78 -7.19 20.10
CA GLU A 167 -9.79 -6.77 19.14
C GLU A 167 -9.10 -6.15 17.89
N VAL A 168 -9.86 -5.98 16.81
CA VAL A 168 -9.33 -5.53 15.53
C VAL A 168 -8.57 -4.19 15.63
N HIS A 169 -9.04 -3.28 16.47
CA HIS A 169 -8.45 -1.95 16.60
C HIS A 169 -7.17 -1.94 17.46
N ASP A 170 -6.92 -2.96 18.26
CA ASP A 170 -5.59 -3.18 18.87
C ASP A 170 -4.52 -3.35 17.79
N ILE A 171 -4.86 -4.09 16.71
CA ILE A 171 -3.94 -4.28 15.58
C ILE A 171 -3.66 -2.96 14.85
N SER A 172 -4.66 -2.08 14.74
CA SER A 172 -4.47 -0.73 14.19
C SER A 172 -3.47 0.07 15.01
N LEU A 173 -3.58 0.04 16.34
CA LEU A 173 -2.62 0.72 17.23
C LEU A 173 -1.23 0.07 17.20
N VAL A 174 -1.12 -1.24 17.00
CA VAL A 174 0.19 -1.90 16.81
C VAL A 174 0.90 -1.34 15.57
N PHE A 175 0.22 -1.12 14.45
CA PHE A 175 0.82 -0.47 13.29
C PHE A 175 1.33 0.93 13.62
N GLU A 176 0.57 1.70 14.39
CA GLU A 176 0.96 3.04 14.83
C GLU A 176 2.18 3.04 15.75
N LEU A 177 2.21 2.13 16.73
CA LEU A 177 3.35 1.96 17.62
C LEU A 177 4.63 1.65 16.85
N VAL A 178 4.54 0.75 15.86
CA VAL A 178 5.68 0.43 15.00
C VAL A 178 6.06 1.62 14.12
N ALA A 179 5.07 2.34 13.56
CA ALA A 179 5.28 3.53 12.74
C ALA A 179 5.96 4.68 13.51
N ALA A 180 5.70 4.80 14.82
CA ALA A 180 6.34 5.79 15.71
C ALA A 180 7.85 5.57 15.87
N VAL A 181 8.37 4.37 15.59
CA VAL A 181 9.82 4.11 15.56
C VAL A 181 10.41 4.84 14.35
N LYS A 182 11.14 5.93 14.61
CA LYS A 182 11.70 6.81 13.58
C LYS A 182 13.08 7.33 13.99
N PHE A 183 14.03 7.15 13.09
CA PHE A 183 15.41 7.63 13.20
C PHE A 183 15.77 8.44 11.95
N SER A 184 16.87 9.19 12.00
CA SER A 184 17.37 9.95 10.85
C SER A 184 17.82 9.05 9.69
N ASP A 185 18.36 7.87 10.00
CA ASP A 185 18.69 6.85 9.01
C ASP A 185 17.46 5.98 8.71
N ARG A 186 17.00 6.03 7.47
CA ARG A 186 15.85 5.27 6.98
C ARG A 186 16.08 3.76 7.07
N ALA A 187 17.24 3.26 6.65
CA ALA A 187 17.53 1.83 6.67
C ALA A 187 17.53 1.30 8.12
N ARG A 188 18.06 2.11 9.05
CA ARG A 188 18.01 1.78 10.48
C ARG A 188 16.59 1.80 11.03
N THR A 189 15.77 2.75 10.63
CA THR A 189 14.35 2.81 10.98
C THR A 189 13.62 1.53 10.55
N GLU A 190 13.76 1.12 9.30
CA GLU A 190 13.15 -0.11 8.75
C GLU A 190 13.61 -1.37 9.50
N GLN A 191 14.92 -1.50 9.78
CA GLN A 191 15.45 -2.62 10.57
C GLN A 191 14.84 -2.69 11.98
N LEU A 192 14.72 -1.54 12.65
CA LEU A 192 14.17 -1.49 14.01
C LEU A 192 12.66 -1.77 14.03
N ARG A 193 11.91 -1.27 13.06
CA ARG A 193 10.49 -1.59 12.90
C ARG A 193 10.27 -3.09 12.74
N ARG A 194 11.01 -3.74 11.85
CA ARG A 194 10.95 -5.22 11.70
C ARG A 194 11.33 -5.95 12.98
N ARG A 195 12.35 -5.49 13.68
CA ARG A 195 12.78 -6.08 14.97
C ARG A 195 11.70 -5.99 16.03
N TYR A 196 11.12 -4.80 16.24
CA TYR A 196 10.08 -4.62 17.24
C TYR A 196 8.75 -5.26 16.83
N LEU A 197 8.42 -5.27 15.55
CA LEU A 197 7.28 -6.04 15.07
C LEU A 197 7.43 -7.53 15.40
N ALA A 198 8.63 -8.11 15.25
CA ALA A 198 8.85 -9.51 15.62
C ALA A 198 8.58 -9.77 17.10
N VAL A 199 9.01 -8.86 17.99
CA VAL A 199 8.72 -8.95 19.45
C VAL A 199 7.22 -8.83 19.72
N ILE A 200 6.54 -7.90 19.04
CA ILE A 200 5.09 -7.70 19.22
C ILE A 200 4.32 -8.92 18.72
N LEU A 201 4.68 -9.50 17.57
CA LEU A 201 4.04 -10.69 17.03
C LEU A 201 4.07 -11.87 18.00
N GLU A 202 5.17 -12.09 18.72
CA GLU A 202 5.23 -13.12 19.77
C GLU A 202 4.24 -12.83 20.91
N GLY A 203 4.10 -11.56 21.32
CA GLY A 203 3.10 -11.15 22.32
C GLY A 203 1.66 -11.28 21.83
N LEU A 204 1.39 -11.08 20.53
CA LEU A 204 0.07 -11.25 19.93
C LEU A 204 -0.32 -12.72 19.79
N ARG A 205 0.65 -13.64 19.71
CA ARG A 205 0.43 -15.09 19.58
C ARG A 205 0.24 -15.82 20.92
N ALA A 206 0.28 -15.16 22.05
CA ALA A 206 0.25 -15.78 23.37
C ALA A 206 -1.17 -16.29 23.75
N PRO A 207 -1.56 -17.54 23.43
CA PRO A 207 -2.92 -18.05 23.66
C PRO A 207 -3.26 -18.19 25.15
N ASP A 208 -2.25 -18.39 26.01
CA ASP A 208 -2.38 -18.54 27.45
C ASP A 208 -1.91 -17.30 28.22
N GLY A 209 -1.86 -16.13 27.54
CA GLY A 209 -1.43 -14.88 28.16
C GLY A 209 -2.42 -14.33 29.17
N ASP A 210 -1.94 -13.58 30.16
CA ASP A 210 -2.80 -12.86 31.10
C ASP A 210 -3.76 -11.92 30.38
N PRO A 211 -4.96 -11.66 30.95
CA PRO A 211 -5.90 -10.69 30.41
C PRO A 211 -5.25 -9.33 30.16
N LEU A 212 -5.60 -8.70 29.03
CA LEU A 212 -5.12 -7.35 28.74
C LEU A 212 -5.80 -6.34 29.67
N PRO A 213 -5.09 -5.32 30.15
CA PRO A 213 -5.66 -4.30 31.01
C PRO A 213 -6.50 -3.31 30.20
N GLY A 214 -7.66 -2.92 30.73
CA GLY A 214 -8.55 -1.93 30.13
C GLY A 214 -9.36 -2.45 28.93
N PRO A 215 -10.28 -1.61 28.40
CA PRO A 215 -11.05 -1.94 27.23
C PRO A 215 -10.22 -1.79 25.94
N PRO A 216 -10.54 -2.54 24.88
CA PRO A 216 -9.93 -2.35 23.56
C PRO A 216 -10.35 -1.00 22.94
N PRO A 217 -9.54 -0.45 22.01
CA PRO A 217 -9.89 0.78 21.32
C PRO A 217 -11.10 0.58 20.40
N THR A 218 -11.90 1.62 20.23
CA THR A 218 -13.06 1.64 19.34
C THR A 218 -12.73 2.29 18.00
N TRP A 219 -13.54 1.99 16.96
CA TRP A 219 -13.44 2.66 15.66
C TRP A 219 -13.63 4.18 15.77
N GLN A 220 -14.49 4.64 16.66
CA GLN A 220 -14.70 6.06 16.91
C GLN A 220 -13.40 6.73 17.39
N GLU A 221 -12.73 6.16 18.39
CA GLU A 221 -11.45 6.68 18.92
C GLU A 221 -10.36 6.72 17.86
N ILE A 222 -10.30 5.71 16.97
CA ILE A 222 -9.36 5.70 15.85
C ILE A 222 -9.64 6.86 14.87
N ASN A 223 -10.93 7.17 14.63
CA ASN A 223 -11.34 8.22 13.69
C ASN A 223 -11.31 9.65 14.26
N GLU A 224 -11.35 9.84 15.57
CA GLU A 224 -11.37 11.18 16.18
C GLU A 224 -10.20 12.08 15.71
N ARG A 225 -9.08 11.50 15.33
CA ARG A 225 -7.91 12.23 14.80
C ARG A 225 -8.15 12.92 13.46
N TRP A 226 -9.20 12.52 12.73
CA TRP A 226 -9.56 13.03 11.40
C TRP A 226 -10.73 13.98 11.45
N ALA A 227 -11.37 14.13 12.61
CA ALA A 227 -12.55 14.94 12.84
C ALA A 227 -12.24 16.42 13.19
N ALA A 228 -10.97 16.84 13.14
CA ALA A 228 -10.52 18.20 13.51
C ALA A 228 -10.57 19.19 12.35
#